data_9a8571c3c020e94a0e30bc527e7bd486
#
_entry.id   9a8571c3c020e94a0e30bc527e7bd486
#
_cell.length_a   1.000
_cell.length_b   1.000
_cell.length_c   1.000
_cell.angle_alpha   90.00
_cell.angle_beta   90.00
_cell.angle_gamma   90.00
#
_symmetry.space_group_name_H-M   'P 1'
#
loop_
_entity.id
_entity.type
_entity.pdbx_description
1 polymer ?
#
loop_
_entity_poly.entity_id
_entity_poly.type
_entity_poly.pdbx_seq_one_letter_code
_entity_poly.pdbx_strand_id
1 'polypeptide(L)'
;MTPDDMEVLIEAHLRAEGSGDPDGAVANYTHDVEHDVVGFPGSPRQGIPAALEFYRQLVKEIRTDGEERLNTYYAVNAAIIENLMTATVTGQFLGIPGNGKQVRFRILHVFEFRDGRISRENVWMDAAAVAEQLTS
;
A
#
# COMPACT_ATOMS: atom_id res chain seq x y z
N MET A 1 22.31 0.61 1.46
CA MET A 1 21.30 1.60 1.05
C MET A 1 21.08 2.57 2.21
N THR A 2 21.17 3.87 1.94
CA THR A 2 20.95 4.89 2.95
C THR A 2 19.44 5.18 3.12
N PRO A 3 19.03 5.81 4.23
CA PRO A 3 17.64 6.29 4.35
C PRO A 3 17.20 7.18 3.19
N ASP A 4 18.09 8.04 2.66
CA ASP A 4 17.75 8.88 1.51
C ASP A 4 17.49 8.04 0.26
N ASP A 5 18.28 6.99 0.02
CA ASP A 5 18.05 6.06 -1.09
C ASP A 5 16.70 5.36 -0.96
N MET A 6 16.35 4.93 0.27
CA MET A 6 15.06 4.31 0.56
C MET A 6 13.92 5.26 0.27
N GLU A 7 14.04 6.53 0.69
CA GLU A 7 12.98 7.54 0.49
C GLU A 7 12.69 7.79 -0.99
N VAL A 8 13.70 7.78 -1.85
CA VAL A 8 13.48 7.94 -3.29
C VAL A 8 12.55 6.84 -3.82
N LEU A 9 12.78 5.59 -3.42
CA LEU A 9 11.95 4.46 -3.84
C LEU A 9 10.56 4.50 -3.21
N ILE A 10 10.50 4.81 -1.93
CA ILE A 10 9.25 4.89 -1.17
C ILE A 10 8.35 5.97 -1.75
N GLU A 11 8.88 7.17 -1.97
CA GLU A 11 8.09 8.29 -2.50
C GLU A 11 7.59 8.01 -3.91
N ALA A 12 8.40 7.40 -4.76
CA ALA A 12 7.98 7.01 -6.10
C ALA A 12 6.84 5.99 -6.06
N HIS A 13 6.97 5.00 -5.17
CA HIS A 13 5.95 3.96 -4.98
C HIS A 13 4.64 4.54 -4.46
N LEU A 14 4.69 5.32 -3.37
CA LEU A 14 3.49 5.90 -2.76
C LEU A 14 2.80 6.90 -3.68
N ARG A 15 3.56 7.65 -4.49
CA ARG A 15 3.00 8.57 -5.48
C ARG A 15 2.25 7.82 -6.58
N ALA A 16 2.81 6.72 -7.08
CA ALA A 16 2.16 5.89 -8.09
C ALA A 16 0.89 5.25 -7.53
N GLU A 17 0.97 4.69 -6.33
CA GLU A 17 -0.19 4.10 -5.65
C GLU A 17 -1.28 5.14 -5.43
N GLY A 18 -0.92 6.30 -4.91
CA GLY A 18 -1.86 7.39 -4.62
C GLY A 18 -2.49 8.02 -5.84
N SER A 19 -1.85 7.94 -7.01
CA SER A 19 -2.39 8.45 -8.28
C SER A 19 -3.16 7.40 -9.09
N GLY A 20 -3.27 6.17 -8.58
CA GLY A 20 -3.97 5.10 -9.29
C GLY A 20 -3.19 4.57 -10.49
N ASP A 21 -1.87 4.44 -10.36
CA ASP A 21 -0.96 3.95 -11.40
C ASP A 21 -0.38 2.60 -11.01
N PRO A 22 -1.04 1.47 -11.36
CA PRO A 22 -0.55 0.13 -11.02
C PRO A 22 0.84 -0.18 -11.57
N ASP A 23 1.14 0.19 -12.80
CA ASP A 23 2.44 -0.07 -13.41
C ASP A 23 3.55 0.69 -12.68
N GLY A 24 3.30 1.95 -12.31
CA GLY A 24 4.22 2.74 -11.51
C GLY A 24 4.43 2.17 -10.11
N ALA A 25 3.39 1.62 -9.51
CA ALA A 25 3.47 1.05 -8.17
C ALA A 25 4.46 -0.13 -8.09
N VAL A 26 4.59 -0.92 -9.15
CA VAL A 26 5.49 -2.08 -9.19
C VAL A 26 6.82 -1.80 -9.88
N ALA A 27 7.04 -0.58 -10.38
CA ALA A 27 8.20 -0.25 -11.21
C ALA A 27 9.55 -0.44 -10.49
N ASN A 28 9.59 -0.23 -9.18
CA ASN A 28 10.80 -0.33 -8.37
C ASN A 28 10.86 -1.61 -7.52
N TYR A 29 10.03 -2.60 -7.82
CA TYR A 29 10.08 -3.90 -7.15
C TYR A 29 11.16 -4.79 -7.73
N THR A 30 11.70 -5.67 -6.87
CA THR A 30 12.51 -6.80 -7.38
C THR A 30 11.60 -7.77 -8.14
N HIS A 31 12.21 -8.55 -9.03
CA HIS A 31 11.47 -9.55 -9.81
C HIS A 31 10.66 -10.51 -8.92
N ASP A 32 11.25 -10.91 -7.81
CA ASP A 32 10.68 -11.87 -6.84
C ASP A 32 10.01 -11.22 -5.63
N VAL A 33 9.56 -9.98 -5.75
CA VAL A 33 8.96 -9.23 -4.64
C VAL A 33 7.89 -10.04 -3.90
N GLU A 34 7.85 -9.91 -2.59
CA GLU A 34 6.70 -10.35 -1.80
C GLU A 34 5.83 -9.14 -1.48
N HIS A 35 4.60 -9.19 -1.94
CA HIS A 35 3.59 -8.18 -1.68
C HIS A 35 2.54 -8.75 -0.75
N ASP A 36 2.48 -8.26 0.48
CA ASP A 36 1.65 -8.82 1.53
C ASP A 36 0.78 -7.75 2.20
N VAL A 37 -0.47 -7.70 1.84
CA VAL A 37 -1.47 -6.89 2.56
C VAL A 37 -2.20 -7.81 3.51
N VAL A 38 -1.82 -7.77 4.77
CA VAL A 38 -2.27 -8.72 5.78
C VAL A 38 -3.79 -8.67 5.94
N GLY A 39 -4.42 -9.83 5.85
CA GLY A 39 -5.86 -9.97 5.94
C GLY A 39 -6.62 -9.86 4.63
N PHE A 40 -5.97 -9.47 3.54
CA PHE A 40 -6.61 -9.38 2.23
C PHE A 40 -6.56 -10.72 1.49
N PRO A 41 -7.63 -11.06 0.75
CA PRO A 41 -7.65 -12.29 -0.05
C PRO A 41 -6.50 -12.34 -1.04
N GLY A 42 -5.85 -13.49 -1.18
CA GLY A 42 -4.74 -13.70 -2.09
C GLY A 42 -3.38 -13.22 -1.58
N SER A 43 -3.32 -12.55 -0.43
CA SER A 43 -2.05 -12.17 0.18
C SER A 43 -1.51 -13.29 1.08
N PRO A 44 -0.16 -13.44 1.17
CA PRO A 44 0.88 -12.73 0.41
C PRO A 44 0.95 -13.16 -1.05
N ARG A 45 1.40 -12.22 -1.92
CA ARG A 45 1.57 -12.47 -3.35
C ARG A 45 3.06 -12.47 -3.68
N GLN A 46 3.45 -13.34 -4.61
CA GLN A 46 4.85 -13.47 -5.00
C GLN A 46 5.05 -13.02 -6.45
N GLY A 47 6.04 -12.14 -6.64
CA GLY A 47 6.44 -11.66 -7.96
C GLY A 47 5.64 -10.46 -8.46
N ILE A 48 6.24 -9.77 -9.44
CA ILE A 48 5.65 -8.55 -10.02
C ILE A 48 4.29 -8.80 -10.66
N PRO A 49 4.06 -9.86 -11.46
CA PRO A 49 2.75 -10.07 -12.07
C PRO A 49 1.61 -10.17 -11.05
N ALA A 50 1.82 -10.89 -9.94
CA ALA A 50 0.81 -11.04 -8.91
C ALA A 50 0.56 -9.72 -8.15
N ALA A 51 1.63 -8.97 -7.86
CA ALA A 51 1.52 -7.65 -7.24
C ALA A 51 0.78 -6.66 -8.14
N LEU A 52 1.08 -6.68 -9.45
CA LEU A 52 0.42 -5.81 -10.42
C LEU A 52 -1.08 -6.10 -10.51
N GLU A 53 -1.46 -7.37 -10.48
CA GLU A 53 -2.88 -7.76 -10.46
C GLU A 53 -3.59 -7.21 -9.22
N PHE A 54 -2.94 -7.25 -8.06
CA PHE A 54 -3.48 -6.66 -6.83
C PHE A 54 -3.75 -5.17 -7.03
N TYR A 55 -2.81 -4.40 -7.56
CA TYR A 55 -2.99 -2.96 -7.78
C TYR A 55 -4.05 -2.64 -8.82
N ARG A 56 -4.14 -3.44 -9.89
CA ARG A 56 -5.19 -3.26 -10.90
C ARG A 56 -6.58 -3.44 -10.29
N GLN A 57 -6.73 -4.39 -9.37
CA GLN A 57 -7.99 -4.56 -8.67
C GLN A 57 -8.24 -3.45 -7.65
N LEU A 58 -7.20 -3.06 -6.90
CA LEU A 58 -7.30 -2.05 -5.86
C LEU A 58 -7.80 -0.71 -6.41
N VAL A 59 -7.29 -0.27 -7.56
CA VAL A 59 -7.70 1.03 -8.14
C VAL A 59 -9.15 1.07 -8.58
N LYS A 60 -9.78 -0.08 -8.79
CA LYS A 60 -11.22 -0.17 -9.08
C LYS A 60 -12.06 -0.05 -7.82
N GLU A 61 -11.48 -0.41 -6.68
CA GLU A 61 -12.20 -0.51 -5.41
C GLU A 61 -12.03 0.73 -4.53
N ILE A 62 -10.85 1.35 -4.59
CA ILE A 62 -10.45 2.41 -3.68
C ILE A 62 -9.70 3.50 -4.45
N ARG A 63 -10.10 4.76 -4.19
CA ARG A 63 -9.37 5.93 -4.66
C ARG A 63 -8.70 6.62 -3.48
N THR A 64 -7.40 6.84 -3.56
CA THR A 64 -6.68 7.61 -2.56
C THR A 64 -6.99 9.09 -2.71
N ASP A 65 -7.48 9.72 -1.65
CA ASP A 65 -7.80 11.15 -1.63
C ASP A 65 -6.70 11.96 -0.94
N GLY A 66 -5.99 11.36 0.00
CA GLY A 66 -4.89 12.01 0.69
C GLY A 66 -4.15 11.05 1.60
N GLU A 67 -2.95 11.45 1.98
CA GLU A 67 -2.09 10.65 2.83
C GLU A 67 -1.21 11.58 3.65
N GLU A 68 -1.18 11.37 4.97
CA GLU A 68 -0.34 12.11 5.90
C GLU A 68 0.64 11.15 6.56
N ARG A 69 1.94 11.42 6.42
CA ARG A 69 2.96 10.61 7.08
C ARG A 69 3.05 11.01 8.55
N LEU A 70 2.82 10.05 9.45
CA LEU A 70 2.85 10.27 10.89
C LEU A 70 4.22 9.96 11.48
N ASN A 71 4.78 8.81 11.14
CA ASN A 71 6.07 8.34 11.65
C ASN A 71 6.82 7.56 10.59
N THR A 72 8.16 7.67 10.63
CA THR A 72 9.06 6.89 9.78
C THR A 72 10.21 6.35 10.61
N TYR A 73 10.50 5.08 10.45
CA TYR A 73 11.61 4.40 11.12
C TYR A 73 12.44 3.66 10.09
N TYR A 74 13.77 3.70 10.27
CA TYR A 74 14.69 3.01 9.36
C TYR A 74 15.45 1.94 10.09
N ALA A 75 15.67 0.81 9.42
CA ALA A 75 16.57 -0.25 9.83
C ALA A 75 17.55 -0.52 8.69
N VAL A 76 18.44 -1.49 8.86
CA VAL A 76 19.33 -1.91 7.79
C VAL A 76 18.47 -2.54 6.68
N ASN A 77 18.49 -1.93 5.49
CA ASN A 77 17.74 -2.39 4.33
C ASN A 77 16.21 -2.49 4.55
N ALA A 78 15.67 -1.69 5.46
CA ALA A 78 14.23 -1.66 5.68
C ALA A 78 13.78 -0.29 6.17
N ALA A 79 12.51 0.04 5.90
CA ALA A 79 11.87 1.24 6.42
C ALA A 79 10.44 0.90 6.86
N ILE A 80 10.00 1.52 7.94
CA ILE A 80 8.64 1.38 8.45
C ILE A 80 7.99 2.76 8.39
N ILE A 81 6.83 2.84 7.73
CA ILE A 81 6.10 4.10 7.55
C ILE A 81 4.69 3.95 8.05
N GLU A 82 4.33 4.81 8.99
CA GLU A 82 2.97 4.91 9.48
C GLU A 82 2.31 6.16 8.88
N ASN A 83 1.19 5.94 8.19
CA ASN A 83 0.42 7.01 7.55
C ASN A 83 -1.00 7.04 8.07
N LEU A 84 -1.60 8.23 8.01
CA LEU A 84 -3.04 8.41 8.07
C LEU A 84 -3.55 8.58 6.66
N MET A 85 -4.40 7.67 6.20
CA MET A 85 -4.90 7.64 4.85
C MET A 85 -6.34 8.12 4.78
N THR A 86 -6.64 8.92 3.78
CA THR A 86 -8.01 9.30 3.43
C THR A 86 -8.29 8.73 2.04
N ALA A 87 -9.35 7.94 1.93
CA ALA A 87 -9.68 7.27 0.67
C ALA A 87 -11.19 7.20 0.47
N THR A 88 -11.60 7.13 -0.79
CA THR A 88 -13.00 6.89 -1.17
C THR A 88 -13.14 5.45 -1.64
N VAL A 89 -14.06 4.71 -1.04
CA VAL A 89 -14.33 3.32 -1.44
C VAL A 89 -15.36 3.34 -2.56
N THR A 90 -14.86 3.25 -3.79
CA THR A 90 -15.69 3.31 -5.00
C THR A 90 -16.33 1.96 -5.33
N GLY A 91 -15.72 0.87 -4.92
CA GLY A 91 -16.22 -0.49 -5.06
C GLY A 91 -16.59 -1.08 -3.71
N GLN A 92 -15.73 -1.96 -3.21
CA GLN A 92 -15.95 -2.62 -1.92
C GLN A 92 -14.63 -2.71 -1.13
N PHE A 93 -14.75 -2.89 0.19
CA PHE A 93 -13.61 -3.13 1.07
C PHE A 93 -13.89 -4.40 1.85
N LEU A 94 -13.12 -5.46 1.59
CA LEU A 94 -13.28 -6.78 2.22
C LEU A 94 -14.74 -7.26 2.21
N GLY A 95 -15.41 -7.09 1.07
CA GLY A 95 -16.80 -7.50 0.91
C GLY A 95 -17.85 -6.48 1.35
N ILE A 96 -17.46 -5.35 1.92
CA ILE A 96 -18.38 -4.30 2.36
C ILE A 96 -18.52 -3.27 1.24
N PRO A 97 -19.73 -3.03 0.71
CA PRO A 97 -19.93 -2.01 -0.32
C PRO A 97 -19.55 -0.62 0.19
N GLY A 98 -18.79 0.12 -0.63
CA GLY A 98 -18.33 1.44 -0.26
C GLY A 98 -19.34 2.55 -0.50
N ASN A 99 -20.14 2.42 -1.56
CA ASN A 99 -21.14 3.39 -1.97
C ASN A 99 -20.57 4.81 -2.17
N GLY A 100 -19.28 4.89 -2.55
CA GLY A 100 -18.61 6.17 -2.74
C GLY A 100 -18.29 6.89 -1.43
N LYS A 101 -18.32 6.21 -0.29
CA LYS A 101 -18.07 6.82 1.01
C LYS A 101 -16.57 7.05 1.22
N GLN A 102 -16.22 8.20 1.77
CA GLN A 102 -14.84 8.51 2.16
C GLN A 102 -14.58 7.98 3.57
N VAL A 103 -13.42 7.37 3.75
CA VAL A 103 -12.96 6.79 5.02
C VAL A 103 -11.57 7.31 5.37
N ARG A 104 -11.24 7.32 6.65
CA ARG A 104 -9.91 7.65 7.16
C ARG A 104 -9.44 6.53 8.07
N PHE A 105 -8.19 6.10 7.89
CA PHE A 105 -7.65 5.00 8.67
C PHE A 105 -6.12 5.05 8.71
N ARG A 106 -5.57 4.45 9.75
CA ARG A 106 -4.11 4.30 9.87
C ARG A 106 -3.66 3.07 9.10
N ILE A 107 -2.50 3.22 8.45
CA ILE A 107 -1.88 2.17 7.66
C ILE A 107 -0.37 2.15 7.96
N LEU A 108 0.20 0.96 8.09
CA LEU A 108 1.61 0.74 8.33
C LEU A 108 2.20 -0.02 7.15
N HIS A 109 3.24 0.55 6.53
CA HIS A 109 4.01 -0.12 5.49
C HIS A 109 5.37 -0.51 6.05
N VAL A 110 5.74 -1.76 5.86
CA VAL A 110 7.11 -2.23 6.08
C VAL A 110 7.70 -2.52 4.71
N PHE A 111 8.71 -1.73 4.33
CA PHE A 111 9.43 -1.91 3.07
C PHE A 111 10.78 -2.57 3.36
N GLU A 112 11.08 -3.65 2.66
CA GLU A 112 12.41 -4.25 2.67
C GLU A 112 13.05 -4.05 1.30
N PHE A 113 14.36 -3.83 1.28
CA PHE A 113 15.10 -3.46 0.07
C PHE A 113 16.22 -4.46 -0.21
N ARG A 114 16.44 -4.73 -1.48
CA ARG A 114 17.54 -5.55 -1.97
C ARG A 114 17.90 -5.10 -3.37
N ASP A 115 19.20 -5.01 -3.65
CA ASP A 115 19.73 -4.63 -4.97
C ASP A 115 19.17 -3.31 -5.50
N GLY A 116 18.99 -2.32 -4.61
CA GLY A 116 18.50 -1.01 -4.97
C GLY A 116 17.01 -0.96 -5.32
N ARG A 117 16.24 -1.98 -4.94
CA ARG A 117 14.80 -2.11 -5.22
C ARG A 117 14.04 -2.54 -3.99
N ILE A 118 12.72 -2.41 -4.04
CA ILE A 118 11.82 -2.92 -2.99
C ILE A 118 11.65 -4.42 -3.20
N SER A 119 12.11 -5.22 -2.22
CA SER A 119 12.03 -6.68 -2.27
C SER A 119 10.83 -7.23 -1.52
N ARG A 120 10.26 -6.45 -0.60
CA ARG A 120 9.07 -6.80 0.16
C ARG A 120 8.31 -5.55 0.54
N GLU A 121 7.00 -5.60 0.36
CA GLU A 121 6.09 -4.61 0.92
C GLU A 121 5.06 -5.34 1.77
N ASN A 122 5.07 -5.07 3.06
CA ASN A 122 4.15 -5.67 4.01
C ASN A 122 3.29 -4.56 4.59
N VAL A 123 1.97 -4.72 4.44
CA VAL A 123 1.01 -3.68 4.77
C VAL A 123 0.06 -4.16 5.86
N TRP A 124 -0.07 -3.34 6.88
CA TRP A 124 -1.01 -3.53 7.98
C TRP A 124 -1.90 -2.30 8.06
N MET A 125 -3.21 -2.49 8.07
CA MET A 125 -4.12 -1.37 8.16
C MET A 125 -5.17 -1.61 9.24
N ASP A 126 -5.77 -0.52 9.72
CA ASP A 126 -6.87 -0.58 10.66
C ASP A 126 -8.17 -0.88 9.89
N ALA A 127 -8.34 -2.15 9.52
CA ALA A 127 -9.50 -2.61 8.76
C ALA A 127 -10.80 -2.47 9.57
N ALA A 128 -10.72 -2.60 10.89
CA ALA A 128 -11.90 -2.43 11.76
C ALA A 128 -12.44 -1.00 11.68
N ALA A 129 -11.56 0.01 11.64
CA ALA A 129 -11.98 1.40 11.49
C ALA A 129 -12.66 1.65 10.15
N VAL A 130 -12.14 1.06 9.07
CA VAL A 130 -12.76 1.18 7.75
C VAL A 130 -14.14 0.53 7.75
N ALA A 131 -14.26 -0.70 8.26
CA ALA A 131 -15.53 -1.42 8.34
C ALA A 131 -16.58 -0.63 9.14
N GLU A 132 -16.19 -0.07 10.29
CA GLU A 132 -17.06 0.74 11.12
C GLU A 132 -17.59 1.97 10.36
N GLN A 133 -16.71 2.68 9.66
CA GLN A 133 -17.10 3.86 8.89
C GLN A 133 -18.03 3.50 7.72
N LEU A 134 -17.82 2.38 7.07
CA LEU A 134 -18.64 1.95 5.94
C LEU A 134 -20.03 1.45 6.37
N THR A 135 -20.17 0.98 7.60
CA THR A 135 -21.43 0.38 8.09
C THR A 135 -22.20 1.27 9.04
N SER A 136 -21.73 2.46 9.33
CA SER A 136 -22.40 3.43 10.21
C SER A 136 -23.31 4.39 9.45
#